data_67c488733422957ecef7dfdab298a4f2
#
_entry.id   67c488733422957ecef7dfdab298a4f2
#
_cell.length_a   1.000
_cell.length_b   1.000
_cell.length_c   1.000
_cell.angle_alpha   90.00
_cell.angle_beta   90.00
_cell.angle_gamma   90.00
#
_symmetry.space_group_name_H-M   'P 1'
#
loop_
_entity.id
_entity.type
_entity.pdbx_description
1 polymer ?
#
loop_
_entity_poly.entity_id
_entity_poly.type
_entity_poly.pdbx_seq_one_letter_code
_entity_poly.pdbx_strand_id
1 'polypeptide(L)'
;MHNLYTNNIYETALNLIEAGVPVFPCRPGLKTPATTNGFHDATTQKDRVSKWFQHTDFNLAIPTGSVSGIIIFDDDCYKNGADKNRKQLEDKLGQLPTTFTIKTRAGGKQHYFIAPEKTSIKSSAGKYGIGIDIRGEGGYVVTAPSFVDEDKNGPAGSYEVLIESPMVELPAQWVEFLQSDKQGSSKSSDSFLDCRPDWLPERKRSPMIDAILGDTAYTPQRWDGDPLDVEFTRLLLTYIAPAEHYDDWLDILMRVHDKFGFCEECIELCDEWSARAENYDGRDSVAKKLASFSWEDSSHE
;
A
#
# COMPACT_ATOMS: atom_id res chain seq x y z
N MET A 1 -9.49 5.72 21.79
CA MET A 1 -10.59 5.37 20.85
C MET A 1 -11.78 4.72 21.55
N HIS A 2 -11.76 4.63 22.88
CA HIS A 2 -12.89 4.08 23.63
C HIS A 2 -14.17 4.86 23.29
N ASN A 3 -15.23 4.16 22.89
CA ASN A 3 -16.54 4.72 22.50
C ASN A 3 -16.60 5.57 21.19
N LEU A 4 -15.57 5.55 20.33
CA LEU A 4 -15.67 6.28 19.06
C LEU A 4 -16.45 5.47 17.99
N TYR A 5 -16.47 4.17 18.09
CA TYR A 5 -17.07 3.25 17.14
C TYR A 5 -18.47 2.82 17.60
N THR A 6 -19.44 2.96 16.74
CA THR A 6 -20.83 2.51 16.92
C THR A 6 -21.20 1.58 15.75
N ASN A 7 -22.40 1.00 15.77
CA ASN A 7 -22.92 0.24 14.64
C ASN A 7 -23.45 1.12 13.48
N ASN A 8 -23.29 2.45 13.59
CA ASN A 8 -23.70 3.41 12.59
C ASN A 8 -22.50 4.15 12.02
N ILE A 9 -22.33 4.09 10.70
CA ILE A 9 -21.20 4.70 9.98
C ILE A 9 -21.15 6.21 10.22
N TYR A 10 -22.29 6.90 10.13
CA TYR A 10 -22.36 8.35 10.28
C TYR A 10 -21.98 8.79 11.70
N GLU A 11 -22.50 8.13 12.72
CA GLU A 11 -22.15 8.40 14.12
C GLU A 11 -20.66 8.13 14.37
N THR A 12 -20.13 7.01 13.88
CA THR A 12 -18.71 6.68 13.98
C THR A 12 -17.84 7.73 13.29
N ALA A 13 -18.23 8.18 12.10
CA ALA A 13 -17.52 9.24 11.38
C ALA A 13 -17.50 10.56 12.17
N LEU A 14 -18.62 10.94 12.79
CA LEU A 14 -18.70 12.14 13.64
C LEU A 14 -17.81 12.03 14.87
N ASN A 15 -17.84 10.89 15.55
CA ASN A 15 -17.01 10.65 16.73
C ASN A 15 -15.50 10.71 16.40
N LEU A 16 -15.11 10.14 15.24
CA LEU A 16 -13.72 10.15 14.77
C LEU A 16 -13.24 11.59 14.49
N ILE A 17 -14.03 12.39 13.79
CA ILE A 17 -13.62 13.79 13.52
C ILE A 17 -13.62 14.67 14.77
N GLU A 18 -14.48 14.43 15.75
CA GLU A 18 -14.44 15.09 17.07
C GLU A 18 -13.15 14.73 17.84
N ALA A 19 -12.64 13.51 17.66
CA ALA A 19 -11.34 13.09 18.17
C ALA A 19 -10.15 13.56 17.32
N GLY A 20 -10.38 14.36 16.26
CA GLY A 20 -9.34 14.88 15.38
C GLY A 20 -8.86 13.92 14.30
N VAL A 21 -9.50 12.76 14.12
CA VAL A 21 -9.15 11.78 13.09
C VAL A 21 -9.91 12.12 11.80
N PRO A 22 -9.23 12.50 10.71
CA PRO A 22 -9.89 12.77 9.44
C PRO A 22 -10.47 11.50 8.83
N VAL A 23 -11.60 11.64 8.14
CA VAL A 23 -12.32 10.54 7.49
C VAL A 23 -12.62 10.85 6.04
N PHE A 24 -12.87 9.81 5.25
CA PHE A 24 -13.36 9.94 3.88
C PHE A 24 -14.22 8.73 3.49
N PRO A 25 -15.12 8.87 2.47
CA PRO A 25 -15.97 7.78 2.03
C PRO A 25 -15.25 6.87 1.04
N CYS A 26 -15.48 5.57 1.16
CA CYS A 26 -15.26 4.58 0.12
C CYS A 26 -16.60 4.16 -0.49
N ARG A 27 -16.59 3.69 -1.74
CA ARG A 27 -17.79 3.24 -2.44
C ARG A 27 -18.50 2.11 -1.68
N PRO A 28 -19.83 2.01 -1.76
CA PRO A 28 -20.59 0.93 -1.13
C PRO A 28 -20.03 -0.44 -1.55
N GLY A 29 -19.86 -1.33 -0.59
CA GLY A 29 -19.33 -2.67 -0.83
C GLY A 29 -17.85 -2.75 -1.21
N LEU A 30 -17.17 -1.60 -1.38
CA LEU A 30 -15.79 -1.54 -1.88
C LEU A 30 -14.84 -0.85 -0.88
N LYS A 31 -13.54 -1.05 -1.11
CA LYS A 31 -12.47 -0.31 -0.44
C LYS A 31 -12.01 0.93 -1.24
N THR A 32 -12.54 1.13 -2.44
CA THR A 32 -12.15 2.20 -3.36
C THR A 32 -12.71 3.54 -2.88
N PRO A 33 -11.88 4.60 -2.76
CA PRO A 33 -12.35 5.93 -2.42
C PRO A 33 -13.48 6.43 -3.34
N ALA A 34 -14.46 7.13 -2.77
CA ALA A 34 -15.56 7.76 -3.49
C ALA A 34 -15.34 9.27 -3.74
N THR A 35 -14.19 9.78 -3.36
CA THR A 35 -13.77 11.18 -3.52
C THR A 35 -12.89 11.38 -4.75
N THR A 36 -12.81 12.62 -5.24
CA THR A 36 -12.08 12.95 -6.47
C THR A 36 -10.56 12.73 -6.34
N ASN A 37 -9.98 13.13 -5.19
CA ASN A 37 -8.54 12.99 -4.94
C ASN A 37 -8.23 11.80 -4.02
N GLY A 38 -9.10 10.78 -3.99
CA GLY A 38 -8.91 9.61 -3.15
C GLY A 38 -8.86 9.95 -1.65
N PHE A 39 -7.99 9.30 -0.89
CA PHE A 39 -7.84 9.54 0.55
C PHE A 39 -7.27 10.93 0.91
N HIS A 40 -6.74 11.67 -0.06
CA HIS A 40 -6.28 13.06 0.15
C HIS A 40 -7.43 14.04 0.44
N ASP A 41 -8.66 13.67 0.10
CA ASP A 41 -9.84 14.45 0.44
C ASP A 41 -10.35 14.23 1.87
N ALA A 42 -9.67 13.39 2.66
CA ALA A 42 -10.03 13.14 4.05
C ALA A 42 -10.10 14.45 4.86
N THR A 43 -11.10 14.55 5.74
CA THR A 43 -11.38 15.80 6.43
C THR A 43 -11.98 15.57 7.82
N THR A 44 -11.79 16.55 8.70
CA THR A 44 -12.50 16.68 9.99
C THR A 44 -13.66 17.67 9.93
N GLN A 45 -13.99 18.23 8.76
CA GLN A 45 -15.07 19.19 8.59
C GLN A 45 -16.43 18.50 8.66
N LYS A 46 -17.20 18.77 9.72
CA LYS A 46 -18.49 18.13 10.01
C LYS A 46 -19.48 18.22 8.84
N ASP A 47 -19.57 19.37 8.18
CA ASP A 47 -20.53 19.57 7.07
C ASP A 47 -20.21 18.68 5.86
N ARG A 48 -18.91 18.45 5.56
CA ARG A 48 -18.50 17.53 4.48
C ARG A 48 -18.79 16.09 4.87
N VAL A 49 -18.44 15.71 6.10
CA VAL A 49 -18.67 14.36 6.64
C VAL A 49 -20.18 14.04 6.67
N SER A 50 -21.03 15.00 7.10
CA SER A 50 -22.49 14.83 7.08
C SER A 50 -23.01 14.61 5.66
N LYS A 51 -22.54 15.38 4.67
CA LYS A 51 -22.93 15.20 3.27
C LYS A 51 -22.52 13.81 2.72
N TRP A 52 -21.40 13.25 3.20
CA TRP A 52 -20.95 11.96 2.74
C TRP A 52 -21.72 10.80 3.37
N PHE A 53 -22.02 10.85 4.67
CA PHE A 53 -22.45 9.66 5.40
C PHE A 53 -23.90 9.69 5.91
N GLN A 54 -24.56 10.86 5.92
CA GLN A 54 -25.88 10.98 6.56
C GLN A 54 -26.99 10.17 5.88
N HIS A 55 -26.92 10.01 4.54
CA HIS A 55 -27.96 9.36 3.75
C HIS A 55 -27.40 8.47 2.64
N THR A 56 -26.26 7.86 2.88
CA THR A 56 -25.55 7.04 1.88
C THR A 56 -25.08 5.73 2.50
N ASP A 57 -24.83 4.75 1.64
CA ASP A 57 -24.28 3.45 2.02
C ASP A 57 -22.75 3.41 1.86
N PHE A 58 -22.08 4.56 1.87
CA PHE A 58 -20.62 4.61 1.76
C PHE A 58 -19.94 3.91 2.92
N ASN A 59 -18.87 3.21 2.62
CA ASN A 59 -17.95 2.69 3.62
C ASN A 59 -17.11 3.81 4.22
N LEU A 60 -16.79 3.69 5.49
CA LEU A 60 -15.96 4.63 6.24
C LEU A 60 -14.49 4.23 6.13
N ALA A 61 -13.64 5.19 5.79
CA ALA A 61 -12.21 5.00 5.72
C ALA A 61 -11.45 6.14 6.41
N ILE A 62 -10.25 5.82 6.90
CA ILE A 62 -9.33 6.79 7.51
C ILE A 62 -7.98 6.74 6.80
N PRO A 63 -7.35 7.88 6.50
CA PRO A 63 -5.98 7.92 6.05
C PRO A 63 -5.04 7.51 7.20
N THR A 64 -3.85 7.01 6.88
CA THR A 64 -2.83 6.62 7.85
C THR A 64 -1.58 7.50 7.73
N GLY A 65 -0.69 7.42 8.70
CA GLY A 65 0.51 8.24 8.77
C GLY A 65 0.29 9.58 9.48
N SER A 66 1.06 10.59 9.13
CA SER A 66 1.07 11.91 9.78
C SER A 66 -0.28 12.64 9.74
N VAL A 67 -1.09 12.39 8.71
CA VAL A 67 -2.40 13.02 8.53
C VAL A 67 -3.39 12.68 9.66
N SER A 68 -3.34 11.43 10.15
CA SER A 68 -4.20 10.97 11.25
C SER A 68 -3.46 10.70 12.55
N GLY A 69 -2.14 10.68 12.52
CA GLY A 69 -1.32 10.22 13.64
C GLY A 69 -1.42 8.70 13.89
N ILE A 70 -1.94 7.91 12.93
CA ILE A 70 -2.23 6.50 13.11
C ILE A 70 -1.37 5.65 12.15
N ILE A 71 -0.77 4.60 12.68
CA ILE A 71 -0.13 3.52 11.92
C ILE A 71 -0.91 2.24 12.17
N ILE A 72 -1.16 1.48 11.11
CA ILE A 72 -1.83 0.19 11.20
C ILE A 72 -0.84 -0.93 10.87
N PHE A 73 -0.77 -1.90 11.78
CA PHE A 73 -0.22 -3.21 11.48
C PHE A 73 -1.39 -4.09 11.03
N ASP A 74 -1.46 -4.36 9.73
CA ASP A 74 -2.54 -5.14 9.10
C ASP A 74 -2.08 -6.60 9.01
N ASP A 75 -2.69 -7.45 9.85
CA ASP A 75 -2.35 -8.85 10.05
C ASP A 75 -3.43 -9.74 9.38
N ASP A 76 -3.12 -10.20 8.19
CA ASP A 76 -3.94 -11.16 7.47
C ASP A 76 -3.65 -12.60 7.94
N CYS A 77 -3.83 -12.86 9.24
CA CYS A 77 -3.52 -14.14 9.92
C CYS A 77 -4.21 -15.36 9.31
N TYR A 78 -5.23 -15.19 8.47
CA TYR A 78 -5.88 -16.27 7.73
C TYR A 78 -5.06 -16.76 6.52
N LYS A 79 -4.05 -16.01 6.08
CA LYS A 79 -3.16 -16.41 4.98
C LYS A 79 -2.15 -17.44 5.47
N ASN A 80 -1.92 -18.48 4.65
CA ASN A 80 -0.98 -19.55 5.00
C ASN A 80 0.44 -18.99 5.18
N GLY A 81 1.03 -19.22 6.34
CA GLY A 81 2.36 -18.72 6.69
C GLY A 81 2.41 -17.35 7.38
N ALA A 82 1.30 -16.62 7.47
CA ALA A 82 1.24 -15.30 8.12
C ALA A 82 1.65 -15.38 9.60
N ASP A 83 1.15 -16.34 10.36
CA ASP A 83 1.49 -16.53 11.77
C ASP A 83 2.99 -16.76 11.98
N LYS A 84 3.63 -17.50 11.08
CA LYS A 84 5.08 -17.74 11.14
C LYS A 84 5.85 -16.44 10.93
N ASN A 85 5.46 -15.64 9.93
CA ASN A 85 6.11 -14.37 9.64
C ASN A 85 5.93 -13.37 10.78
N ARG A 86 4.72 -13.29 11.34
CA ARG A 86 4.44 -12.46 12.51
C ARG A 86 5.32 -12.87 13.69
N LYS A 87 5.36 -14.15 14.01
CA LYS A 87 6.18 -14.65 15.11
C LYS A 87 7.67 -14.33 14.92
N GLN A 88 8.20 -14.48 13.71
CA GLN A 88 9.60 -14.13 13.40
C GLN A 88 9.89 -12.64 13.65
N LEU A 89 8.97 -11.74 13.28
CA LEU A 89 9.11 -10.33 13.57
C LEU A 89 9.04 -10.05 15.07
N GLU A 90 8.09 -10.65 15.77
CA GLU A 90 7.94 -10.51 17.23
C GLU A 90 9.13 -11.08 17.99
N ASP A 91 9.68 -12.21 17.58
CA ASP A 91 10.89 -12.80 18.19
C ASP A 91 12.10 -11.85 18.04
N LYS A 92 12.16 -11.08 16.97
CA LYS A 92 13.24 -10.12 16.71
C LYS A 92 13.02 -8.76 17.35
N LEU A 93 11.80 -8.23 17.27
CA LEU A 93 11.47 -6.84 17.62
C LEU A 93 10.72 -6.70 18.95
N GLY A 94 10.40 -7.83 19.59
CA GLY A 94 9.50 -7.88 20.73
C GLY A 94 8.04 -7.98 20.31
N GLN A 95 7.21 -8.52 21.19
CA GLN A 95 5.78 -8.67 20.95
C GLN A 95 5.10 -7.31 20.78
N LEU A 96 4.17 -7.24 19.84
CA LEU A 96 3.30 -6.08 19.72
C LEU A 96 2.37 -6.00 20.94
N PRO A 97 2.27 -4.82 21.58
CA PRO A 97 1.37 -4.65 22.70
C PRO A 97 -0.08 -4.71 22.24
N THR A 98 -0.97 -5.09 23.17
CA THR A 98 -2.42 -5.01 22.92
C THR A 98 -2.81 -3.56 22.70
N THR A 99 -3.51 -3.30 21.60
CA THR A 99 -3.97 -1.98 21.17
C THR A 99 -5.37 -2.08 20.59
N PHE A 100 -5.99 -0.96 20.27
CA PHE A 100 -7.26 -0.96 19.56
C PHE A 100 -7.15 -1.78 18.27
N THR A 101 -8.05 -2.72 18.10
CA THR A 101 -7.96 -3.68 16.97
C THR A 101 -9.32 -3.87 16.31
N ILE A 102 -9.33 -3.81 14.99
CA ILE A 102 -10.49 -4.11 14.14
C ILE A 102 -10.27 -5.44 13.44
N LYS A 103 -11.29 -6.28 13.43
CA LYS A 103 -11.36 -7.49 12.61
C LYS A 103 -11.80 -7.12 11.21
N THR A 104 -11.08 -7.57 10.19
CA THR A 104 -11.43 -7.36 8.80
C THR A 104 -12.44 -8.40 8.30
N ARG A 105 -13.08 -8.15 7.16
CA ARG A 105 -14.09 -9.05 6.55
C ARG A 105 -13.62 -10.50 6.37
N ALA A 106 -12.32 -10.70 6.10
CA ALA A 106 -11.75 -12.03 5.88
C ALA A 106 -11.19 -12.68 7.15
N GLY A 107 -11.36 -12.04 8.32
CA GLY A 107 -10.86 -12.53 9.59
C GLY A 107 -9.45 -12.08 9.96
N GLY A 108 -8.82 -11.24 9.15
CA GLY A 108 -7.58 -10.54 9.50
C GLY A 108 -7.81 -9.49 10.60
N LYS A 109 -6.74 -8.87 11.05
CA LYS A 109 -6.74 -7.92 12.17
C LYS A 109 -5.98 -6.66 11.79
N GLN A 110 -6.60 -5.52 11.98
CA GLN A 110 -5.96 -4.21 11.89
C GLN A 110 -5.64 -3.72 13.31
N HIS A 111 -4.37 -3.72 13.67
CA HIS A 111 -3.90 -3.21 14.96
C HIS A 111 -3.52 -1.73 14.81
N TYR A 112 -4.20 -0.87 15.55
CA TYR A 112 -4.08 0.59 15.47
C TYR A 112 -3.06 1.09 16.48
N PHE A 113 -2.00 1.73 16.01
CA PHE A 113 -0.97 2.32 16.83
C PHE A 113 -0.90 3.83 16.63
N ILE A 114 -0.56 4.55 17.70
CA ILE A 114 -0.19 5.96 17.61
C ILE A 114 1.18 6.05 16.92
N ALA A 115 1.26 6.86 15.88
CA ALA A 115 2.53 7.17 15.23
C ALA A 115 3.38 8.02 16.19
N PRO A 116 4.61 7.63 16.52
CA PRO A 116 5.48 8.46 17.34
C PRO A 116 5.75 9.81 16.66
N GLU A 117 5.87 10.86 17.46
CA GLU A 117 6.14 12.20 16.92
C GLU A 117 7.40 12.23 16.04
N LYS A 118 7.35 13.00 14.95
CA LYS A 118 8.45 13.19 14.01
C LYS A 118 8.94 11.92 13.31
N THR A 119 8.14 10.86 13.33
CA THR A 119 8.44 9.64 12.58
C THR A 119 7.62 9.60 11.29
N SER A 120 8.23 9.09 10.22
CA SER A 120 7.54 8.84 8.96
C SER A 120 7.78 7.40 8.58
N ILE A 121 6.78 6.55 8.79
CA ILE A 121 6.77 5.15 8.38
C ILE A 121 5.90 5.06 7.14
N LYS A 122 6.48 4.61 6.02
CA LYS A 122 5.74 4.45 4.77
C LYS A 122 4.83 3.23 4.81
N SER A 123 3.74 3.28 4.07
CA SER A 123 2.93 2.11 3.78
C SER A 123 3.73 1.08 2.99
N SER A 124 3.52 -0.20 3.30
CA SER A 124 4.13 -1.32 2.58
C SER A 124 3.19 -2.50 2.56
N ALA A 125 3.16 -3.25 1.45
CA ALA A 125 2.37 -4.46 1.30
C ALA A 125 3.30 -5.65 1.05
N GLY A 126 3.13 -6.73 1.84
CA GLY A 126 3.89 -7.99 1.69
C GLY A 126 5.39 -7.89 1.95
N LYS A 127 5.93 -6.72 2.28
CA LYS A 127 7.37 -6.49 2.46
C LYS A 127 7.96 -7.26 3.65
N TYR A 128 7.17 -7.44 4.69
CA TYR A 128 7.58 -8.08 5.93
C TYR A 128 7.11 -9.54 6.04
N GLY A 129 6.72 -10.11 4.90
CA GLY A 129 6.26 -11.49 4.77
C GLY A 129 4.76 -11.57 4.43
N ILE A 130 4.34 -12.77 4.05
CA ILE A 130 2.94 -13.05 3.67
C ILE A 130 2.02 -12.68 4.84
N GLY A 131 0.98 -11.93 4.56
CA GLY A 131 -0.06 -11.57 5.52
C GLY A 131 0.31 -10.43 6.47
N ILE A 132 1.39 -9.70 6.22
CA ILE A 132 1.80 -8.56 7.05
C ILE A 132 1.96 -7.33 6.18
N ASP A 133 1.07 -6.36 6.40
CA ASP A 133 1.11 -5.06 5.77
C ASP A 133 1.25 -3.95 6.81
N ILE A 134 1.96 -2.90 6.45
CA ILE A 134 2.01 -1.67 7.25
C ILE A 134 1.26 -0.58 6.48
N ARG A 135 0.29 0.04 7.14
CA ARG A 135 -0.38 1.22 6.61
C ARG A 135 0.10 2.43 7.42
N GLY A 136 0.97 3.20 6.80
CA GLY A 136 1.57 4.42 7.33
C GLY A 136 1.37 5.58 6.37
N GLU A 137 2.42 6.35 6.09
CA GLU A 137 2.38 7.47 5.16
C GLU A 137 1.94 7.03 3.76
N GLY A 138 1.01 7.79 3.18
CA GLY A 138 0.47 7.51 1.86
C GLY A 138 -0.51 6.34 1.79
N GLY A 139 -0.97 5.84 2.94
CA GLY A 139 -1.93 4.76 3.03
C GLY A 139 -3.27 5.16 3.61
N TYR A 140 -4.19 4.21 3.57
CA TYR A 140 -5.49 4.30 4.24
C TYR A 140 -6.03 2.91 4.56
N VAL A 141 -7.04 2.85 5.42
CA VAL A 141 -7.80 1.65 5.72
C VAL A 141 -9.30 1.92 5.72
N VAL A 142 -10.07 0.94 5.26
CA VAL A 142 -11.50 0.86 5.56
C VAL A 142 -11.63 0.41 7.01
N THR A 143 -12.53 1.03 7.77
CA THR A 143 -12.67 0.79 9.21
C THR A 143 -14.10 0.35 9.58
N ALA A 144 -14.31 -0.10 10.82
CA ALA A 144 -15.63 -0.44 11.32
C ALA A 144 -16.57 0.80 11.32
N PRO A 145 -17.89 0.60 11.11
CA PRO A 145 -18.62 -0.64 10.88
C PRO A 145 -18.87 -0.94 9.38
N SER A 146 -17.91 -0.63 8.51
CA SER A 146 -18.06 -0.79 7.07
C SER A 146 -18.29 -2.25 6.66
N PHE A 147 -18.98 -2.45 5.53
CA PHE A 147 -19.19 -3.73 4.90
C PHE A 147 -18.55 -3.75 3.51
N VAL A 148 -17.82 -4.81 3.20
CA VAL A 148 -17.18 -4.99 1.89
C VAL A 148 -17.67 -6.27 1.25
N ASP A 149 -18.08 -6.17 0.00
CA ASP A 149 -18.58 -7.29 -0.80
C ASP A 149 -17.47 -8.33 -1.08
N GLU A 150 -17.87 -9.51 -1.47
CA GLU A 150 -16.95 -10.56 -1.93
C GLU A 150 -16.18 -10.09 -3.17
N ASP A 151 -14.88 -10.32 -3.15
CA ASP A 151 -14.00 -10.13 -4.30
C ASP A 151 -12.90 -11.21 -4.32
N LYS A 152 -11.98 -11.11 -5.29
CA LYS A 152 -10.85 -12.04 -5.41
C LYS A 152 -9.95 -12.14 -4.16
N ASN A 153 -10.03 -11.14 -3.27
CA ASN A 153 -9.20 -11.06 -2.07
C ASN A 153 -9.89 -11.55 -0.80
N GLY A 154 -11.15 -12.00 -0.89
CA GLY A 154 -11.84 -12.59 0.26
C GLY A 154 -13.36 -12.50 0.20
N PRO A 155 -14.04 -13.13 1.18
CA PRO A 155 -15.49 -13.19 1.27
C PRO A 155 -16.09 -11.82 1.58
N ALA A 156 -17.38 -11.65 1.35
CA ALA A 156 -18.14 -10.51 1.85
C ALA A 156 -18.14 -10.51 3.39
N GLY A 157 -18.11 -9.33 3.99
CA GLY A 157 -18.18 -9.24 5.45
C GLY A 157 -17.98 -7.83 5.99
N SER A 158 -18.27 -7.70 7.29
CA SER A 158 -18.13 -6.45 8.02
C SER A 158 -16.75 -6.29 8.64
N TYR A 159 -16.39 -5.03 8.82
CA TYR A 159 -15.31 -4.62 9.70
C TYR A 159 -15.88 -4.39 11.10
N GLU A 160 -15.32 -5.02 12.11
CA GLU A 160 -15.86 -5.05 13.46
C GLU A 160 -14.79 -4.71 14.48
N VAL A 161 -15.14 -3.95 15.53
CA VAL A 161 -14.23 -3.74 16.66
C VAL A 161 -14.02 -5.08 17.37
N LEU A 162 -12.77 -5.56 17.35
CA LEU A 162 -12.37 -6.81 18.00
C LEU A 162 -11.83 -6.59 19.41
N ILE A 163 -10.98 -5.57 19.57
CA ILE A 163 -10.39 -5.22 20.85
C ILE A 163 -10.64 -3.73 21.08
N GLU A 164 -11.47 -3.44 22.08
CA GLU A 164 -11.78 -2.08 22.51
C GLU A 164 -10.85 -1.64 23.63
N SER A 165 -9.61 -1.31 23.27
CA SER A 165 -8.61 -0.77 24.19
C SER A 165 -8.13 0.61 23.71
N PRO A 166 -7.52 1.43 24.55
CA PRO A 166 -6.82 2.63 24.07
C PRO A 166 -5.75 2.24 23.03
N MET A 167 -5.58 3.09 22.00
CA MET A 167 -4.41 2.97 21.14
C MET A 167 -3.15 3.26 21.95
N VAL A 168 -2.11 2.50 21.71
CA VAL A 168 -0.79 2.71 22.31
C VAL A 168 0.21 3.12 21.22
N GLU A 169 1.33 3.70 21.61
CA GLU A 169 2.40 3.99 20.67
C GLU A 169 3.02 2.70 20.09
N LEU A 170 3.41 2.76 18.85
CA LEU A 170 4.19 1.68 18.25
C LEU A 170 5.55 1.57 18.96
N PRO A 171 5.97 0.38 19.45
CA PRO A 171 7.22 0.24 20.20
C PRO A 171 8.44 0.73 19.41
N ALA A 172 9.38 1.37 20.09
CA ALA A 172 10.54 2.02 19.48
C ALA A 172 11.34 1.08 18.55
N GLN A 173 11.53 -0.18 18.95
CA GLN A 173 12.22 -1.18 18.12
C GLN A 173 11.53 -1.45 16.79
N TRP A 174 10.19 -1.46 16.78
CA TRP A 174 9.39 -1.57 15.56
C TRP A 174 9.51 -0.31 14.72
N VAL A 175 9.49 0.87 15.33
CA VAL A 175 9.68 2.15 14.65
C VAL A 175 11.04 2.20 13.96
N GLU A 176 12.11 1.89 14.68
CA GLU A 176 13.48 1.86 14.14
C GLU A 176 13.60 0.88 12.98
N PHE A 177 13.04 -0.31 13.12
CA PHE A 177 13.03 -1.31 12.06
C PHE A 177 12.29 -0.82 10.82
N LEU A 178 11.06 -0.31 10.97
CA LEU A 178 10.25 0.16 9.85
C LEU A 178 10.80 1.44 9.19
N GLN A 179 11.60 2.24 9.92
CA GLN A 179 12.28 3.42 9.39
C GLN A 179 13.64 3.11 8.76
N SER A 180 14.39 2.14 9.29
CA SER A 180 15.72 1.77 8.77
C SER A 180 15.64 1.30 7.32
N ASP A 181 14.48 0.84 6.91
CA ASP A 181 14.17 0.50 5.53
C ASP A 181 14.16 1.71 4.54
N LYS A 182 14.36 2.94 5.03
CA LYS A 182 14.63 4.13 4.18
C LYS A 182 16.06 4.17 3.64
N GLN A 183 16.99 3.36 4.19
CA GLN A 183 18.39 3.35 3.80
C GLN A 183 18.75 2.15 2.90
N GLY A 184 17.84 1.76 2.00
CA GLY A 184 18.13 0.81 0.93
C GLY A 184 19.02 1.38 -0.17
N SER A 185 19.98 2.27 0.17
CA SER A 185 21.07 2.65 -0.73
C SER A 185 22.31 3.05 0.06
N SER A 186 22.94 2.13 0.75
CA SER A 186 24.39 1.99 0.95
C SER A 186 24.70 0.88 1.97
N LYS A 187 25.29 -0.19 1.48
CA LYS A 187 26.18 -1.16 2.09
C LYS A 187 26.02 -1.50 3.58
N SER A 188 25.39 -2.64 3.88
CA SER A 188 26.08 -3.73 4.57
C SER A 188 25.38 -5.04 4.23
N SER A 189 26.07 -5.86 3.45
CA SER A 189 25.84 -7.28 3.34
C SER A 189 25.88 -7.88 4.73
N ASP A 190 24.76 -8.43 5.17
CA ASP A 190 24.64 -9.76 5.76
C ASP A 190 23.34 -9.91 6.54
N SER A 191 22.65 -10.97 6.24
CA SER A 191 21.74 -11.72 7.13
C SER A 191 20.25 -11.43 7.16
N PHE A 192 19.58 -10.90 6.12
CA PHE A 192 18.12 -10.87 6.14
C PHE A 192 17.39 -11.54 4.97
N LEU A 193 18.14 -12.10 4.01
CA LEU A 193 17.58 -12.84 2.86
C LEU A 193 17.69 -14.37 3.02
N ASP A 194 18.02 -14.87 4.20
CA ASP A 194 18.26 -16.30 4.41
C ASP A 194 17.10 -17.05 5.11
N CYS A 195 15.86 -16.58 4.90
CA CYS A 195 14.67 -17.41 5.16
C CYS A 195 14.14 -18.05 3.88
N ARG A 196 15.07 -18.44 3.01
CA ARG A 196 14.76 -19.25 1.84
C ARG A 196 14.53 -20.67 2.30
N PRO A 197 13.39 -21.31 1.97
CA PRO A 197 13.23 -22.74 2.23
C PRO A 197 14.31 -23.52 1.49
N ASP A 198 14.98 -24.46 2.16
CA ASP A 198 16.07 -25.31 1.63
C ASP A 198 15.73 -26.08 0.34
N TRP A 199 14.45 -26.11 -0.04
CA TRP A 199 13.94 -26.77 -1.25
C TRP A 199 13.86 -25.85 -2.49
N LEU A 200 14.06 -24.52 -2.34
CA LEU A 200 14.03 -23.60 -3.46
C LEU A 200 15.42 -23.56 -4.12
N PRO A 201 15.59 -23.87 -5.41
CA PRO A 201 16.90 -23.83 -6.07
C PRO A 201 17.48 -22.41 -5.99
N GLU A 202 18.79 -22.27 -5.70
CA GLU A 202 19.47 -20.97 -5.68
C GLU A 202 19.14 -20.18 -6.94
N ARG A 203 18.48 -19.03 -6.79
CA ARG A 203 18.42 -18.05 -7.89
C ARG A 203 19.84 -17.51 -8.07
N LYS A 204 20.62 -18.15 -8.90
CA LYS A 204 21.76 -17.48 -9.50
C LYS A 204 21.18 -16.29 -10.23
N ARG A 205 21.42 -15.08 -9.74
CA ARG A 205 21.15 -13.87 -10.53
C ARG A 205 21.83 -14.11 -11.86
N SER A 206 21.08 -13.94 -12.93
CA SER A 206 21.67 -13.97 -14.26
C SER A 206 22.76 -12.89 -14.29
N PRO A 207 23.95 -13.17 -14.80
CA PRO A 207 25.00 -12.16 -15.00
C PRO A 207 24.47 -10.92 -15.75
N MET A 208 23.41 -11.09 -16.51
CA MET A 208 22.70 -10.05 -17.23
C MET A 208 21.88 -9.15 -16.27
N ILE A 209 21.30 -9.69 -15.19
CA ILE A 209 20.61 -8.90 -14.15
C ILE A 209 21.65 -8.14 -13.32
N ASP A 210 22.79 -8.72 -13.00
CA ASP A 210 23.87 -8.02 -12.30
C ASP A 210 24.52 -6.93 -13.16
N ALA A 211 24.56 -7.09 -14.48
CA ALA A 211 24.98 -6.05 -15.41
C ALA A 211 23.97 -4.90 -15.54
N ILE A 212 22.68 -5.17 -15.34
CA ILE A 212 21.59 -4.18 -15.41
C ILE A 212 21.41 -3.47 -14.06
N LEU A 213 21.61 -4.16 -12.95
CA LEU A 213 21.48 -3.64 -11.59
C LEU A 213 22.81 -3.20 -10.98
N GLY A 214 23.86 -3.07 -11.83
CA GLY A 214 25.21 -2.73 -11.40
C GLY A 214 25.26 -1.72 -10.25
N ASP A 215 26.26 -1.87 -9.38
CA ASP A 215 26.51 -1.25 -8.08
C ASP A 215 26.70 0.31 -8.11
N THR A 216 26.08 0.97 -9.07
CA THR A 216 26.09 2.43 -9.21
C THR A 216 24.72 2.97 -8.87
N ALA A 217 24.68 3.99 -7.99
CA ALA A 217 23.50 4.78 -7.71
C ALA A 217 22.81 5.14 -9.04
N TYR A 218 21.66 4.51 -9.31
CA TYR A 218 20.88 4.78 -10.49
C TYR A 218 20.31 6.18 -10.41
N THR A 219 20.90 7.08 -11.14
CA THR A 219 20.25 8.32 -11.55
C THR A 219 19.48 7.99 -12.81
N PRO A 220 18.14 8.11 -12.83
CA PRO A 220 17.36 7.87 -14.03
C PRO A 220 17.88 8.80 -15.13
N GLN A 221 18.60 8.25 -16.10
CA GLN A 221 18.84 8.97 -17.34
C GLN A 221 17.54 8.92 -18.13
N ARG A 222 17.03 10.11 -18.42
CA ARG A 222 15.88 10.27 -19.32
C ARG A 222 16.22 9.62 -20.66
N TRP A 223 15.29 8.87 -21.21
CA TRP A 223 15.42 8.30 -22.56
C TRP A 223 15.77 9.41 -23.57
N ASP A 224 16.83 9.18 -24.32
CA ASP A 224 17.39 10.14 -25.28
C ASP A 224 16.83 9.92 -26.71
N GLY A 225 15.87 9.00 -26.87
CA GLY A 225 15.26 8.63 -28.15
C GLY A 225 15.92 7.41 -28.80
N ASP A 226 16.82 6.68 -28.13
CA ASP A 226 17.43 5.48 -28.68
C ASP A 226 16.38 4.34 -28.84
N PRO A 227 16.10 3.87 -30.07
CA PRO A 227 15.17 2.76 -30.31
C PRO A 227 15.58 1.45 -29.64
N LEU A 228 16.88 1.25 -29.39
CA LEU A 228 17.38 0.04 -28.73
C LEU A 228 16.89 -0.06 -27.28
N ASP A 229 16.70 1.07 -26.62
CA ASP A 229 16.11 1.11 -25.27
C ASP A 229 14.68 0.63 -25.24
N VAL A 230 13.89 0.95 -26.28
CA VAL A 230 12.51 0.47 -26.43
C VAL A 230 12.49 -1.04 -26.62
N GLU A 231 13.30 -1.56 -27.55
CA GLU A 231 13.38 -3.01 -27.81
C GLU A 231 13.88 -3.79 -26.59
N PHE A 232 14.87 -3.25 -25.90
CA PHE A 232 15.40 -3.86 -24.67
C PHE A 232 14.35 -3.88 -23.57
N THR A 233 13.62 -2.79 -23.36
CA THR A 233 12.55 -2.72 -22.38
C THR A 233 11.41 -3.67 -22.73
N ARG A 234 11.02 -3.73 -24.02
CA ARG A 234 10.03 -4.70 -24.52
C ARG A 234 10.46 -6.13 -24.22
N LEU A 235 11.73 -6.47 -24.47
CA LEU A 235 12.28 -7.78 -24.13
C LEU A 235 12.21 -8.07 -22.64
N LEU A 236 12.61 -7.13 -21.79
CA LEU A 236 12.53 -7.30 -20.34
C LEU A 236 11.10 -7.54 -19.86
N LEU A 237 10.13 -6.80 -20.39
CA LEU A 237 8.72 -6.96 -20.05
C LEU A 237 8.17 -8.34 -20.43
N THR A 238 8.76 -9.04 -21.43
CA THR A 238 8.35 -10.42 -21.73
C THR A 238 8.66 -11.42 -20.62
N TYR A 239 9.69 -11.17 -19.82
CA TYR A 239 10.09 -12.01 -18.68
C TYR A 239 9.35 -11.67 -17.38
N ILE A 240 8.62 -10.56 -17.35
CA ILE A 240 7.79 -10.16 -16.22
C ILE A 240 6.40 -10.74 -16.46
N ALA A 241 5.90 -11.54 -15.49
CA ALA A 241 4.52 -12.03 -15.57
C ALA A 241 3.53 -10.86 -15.65
N PRO A 242 2.41 -11.02 -16.37
CA PRO A 242 1.36 -10.01 -16.35
C PRO A 242 0.90 -9.79 -14.90
N ALA A 243 0.57 -8.54 -14.58
CA ALA A 243 0.19 -8.20 -13.22
C ALA A 243 -1.16 -8.83 -12.85
N GLU A 244 -1.17 -9.60 -11.78
CA GLU A 244 -2.41 -10.15 -11.19
C GLU A 244 -3.07 -9.12 -10.26
N HIS A 245 -2.27 -8.18 -9.71
CA HIS A 245 -2.71 -7.15 -8.77
C HIS A 245 -2.48 -5.76 -9.34
N TYR A 246 -3.39 -4.84 -9.00
CA TYR A 246 -3.32 -3.45 -9.44
C TYR A 246 -2.02 -2.75 -9.03
N ASP A 247 -1.52 -3.02 -7.83
CA ASP A 247 -0.30 -2.39 -7.31
C ASP A 247 0.95 -2.83 -8.10
N ASP A 248 1.02 -4.11 -8.49
CA ASP A 248 2.11 -4.64 -9.32
C ASP A 248 2.05 -4.02 -10.73
N TRP A 249 0.84 -3.90 -11.27
CA TRP A 249 0.60 -3.23 -12.54
C TRP A 249 1.06 -1.77 -12.49
N LEU A 250 0.69 -1.06 -11.43
CA LEU A 250 1.05 0.33 -11.22
C LEU A 250 2.57 0.52 -11.10
N ASP A 251 3.27 -0.36 -10.35
CA ASP A 251 4.72 -0.29 -10.19
C ASP A 251 5.46 -0.43 -11.52
N ILE A 252 5.04 -1.35 -12.37
CA ILE A 252 5.64 -1.52 -13.70
C ILE A 252 5.37 -0.30 -14.59
N LEU A 253 4.13 0.21 -14.63
CA LEU A 253 3.81 1.41 -15.38
C LEU A 253 4.64 2.62 -14.95
N MET A 254 4.80 2.82 -13.64
CA MET A 254 5.62 3.90 -13.09
C MET A 254 7.08 3.77 -13.51
N ARG A 255 7.67 2.57 -13.46
CA ARG A 255 9.07 2.33 -13.85
C ARG A 255 9.31 2.57 -15.33
N VAL A 256 8.40 2.14 -16.20
CA VAL A 256 8.49 2.41 -17.64
C VAL A 256 8.33 3.91 -17.91
N HIS A 257 7.36 4.55 -17.23
CA HIS A 257 7.16 5.99 -17.34
C HIS A 257 8.35 6.80 -16.82
N ASP A 258 9.00 6.38 -15.74
CA ASP A 258 10.20 7.03 -15.20
C ASP A 258 11.36 7.02 -16.21
N LYS A 259 11.47 5.98 -17.00
CA LYS A 259 12.50 5.87 -18.04
C LYS A 259 12.15 6.68 -19.29
N PHE A 260 10.95 6.53 -19.82
CA PHE A 260 10.57 7.06 -21.14
C PHE A 260 9.81 8.39 -21.08
N GLY A 261 9.23 8.74 -19.94
CA GLY A 261 8.27 9.84 -19.83
C GLY A 261 6.92 9.48 -20.44
N PHE A 262 6.02 10.46 -20.55
CA PHE A 262 4.74 10.28 -21.22
C PHE A 262 4.92 10.46 -22.74
N CYS A 263 5.14 9.36 -23.46
CA CYS A 263 5.31 9.32 -24.92
C CYS A 263 4.60 8.10 -25.51
N GLU A 264 4.53 8.03 -26.84
CA GLU A 264 3.86 6.94 -27.54
C GLU A 264 4.50 5.58 -27.26
N GLU A 265 5.83 5.52 -27.22
CA GLU A 265 6.61 4.32 -26.93
C GLU A 265 6.36 3.80 -25.52
N CYS A 266 6.24 4.72 -24.55
CA CYS A 266 5.88 4.35 -23.17
C CYS A 266 4.48 3.72 -23.11
N ILE A 267 3.51 4.34 -23.79
CA ILE A 267 2.13 3.83 -23.84
C ILE A 267 2.11 2.45 -24.51
N GLU A 268 2.82 2.27 -25.62
CA GLU A 268 2.87 1.03 -26.37
C GLU A 268 3.47 -0.11 -25.55
N LEU A 269 4.62 0.11 -24.88
CA LEU A 269 5.28 -0.87 -24.04
C LEU A 269 4.39 -1.31 -22.86
N CYS A 270 3.76 -0.34 -22.20
CA CYS A 270 2.87 -0.62 -21.07
C CYS A 270 1.58 -1.32 -21.51
N ASP A 271 1.06 -0.97 -22.67
CA ASP A 271 -0.13 -1.57 -23.26
C ASP A 271 0.11 -3.03 -23.66
N GLU A 272 1.17 -3.31 -24.44
CA GLU A 272 1.57 -4.65 -24.84
C GLU A 272 1.78 -5.59 -23.65
N TRP A 273 2.40 -5.08 -22.57
CA TRP A 273 2.61 -5.86 -21.38
C TRP A 273 1.30 -6.10 -20.61
N SER A 274 0.48 -5.05 -20.43
CA SER A 274 -0.81 -5.12 -19.72
C SER A 274 -1.81 -6.01 -20.43
N ALA A 275 -1.80 -6.05 -21.78
CA ALA A 275 -2.69 -6.87 -22.60
C ALA A 275 -2.53 -8.40 -22.38
N ARG A 276 -1.48 -8.80 -21.67
CA ARG A 276 -1.24 -10.20 -21.28
C ARG A 276 -2.00 -10.62 -20.01
N ALA A 277 -2.58 -9.66 -19.29
CA ALA A 277 -3.36 -9.90 -18.08
C ALA A 277 -4.83 -10.19 -18.42
N GLU A 278 -5.47 -11.08 -17.66
CA GLU A 278 -6.89 -11.44 -17.85
C GLU A 278 -7.84 -10.27 -17.60
N ASN A 279 -7.43 -9.30 -16.78
CA ASN A 279 -8.21 -8.12 -16.37
C ASN A 279 -7.81 -6.85 -17.13
N TYR A 280 -7.25 -6.99 -18.34
CA TYR A 280 -6.85 -5.86 -19.17
C TYR A 280 -8.04 -5.07 -19.69
N ASP A 281 -8.05 -3.76 -19.41
CA ASP A 281 -9.14 -2.81 -19.72
C ASP A 281 -8.96 -2.03 -21.04
N GLY A 282 -7.89 -2.31 -21.78
CA GLY A 282 -7.59 -1.65 -23.05
C GLY A 282 -6.60 -0.48 -22.95
N ARG A 283 -6.04 -0.13 -24.12
CA ARG A 283 -5.01 0.91 -24.30
C ARG A 283 -5.39 2.26 -23.69
N ASP A 284 -6.64 2.68 -23.82
CA ASP A 284 -7.11 3.97 -23.27
C ASP A 284 -7.00 4.03 -21.75
N SER A 285 -7.19 2.91 -21.05
CA SER A 285 -7.03 2.81 -19.61
C SER A 285 -5.56 2.99 -19.21
N VAL A 286 -4.65 2.31 -19.91
CA VAL A 286 -3.21 2.44 -19.73
C VAL A 286 -2.75 3.88 -19.98
N ALA A 287 -3.13 4.47 -21.11
CA ALA A 287 -2.75 5.84 -21.47
C ALA A 287 -3.25 6.88 -20.46
N LYS A 288 -4.51 6.77 -19.99
CA LYS A 288 -5.06 7.63 -18.95
C LYS A 288 -4.29 7.51 -17.63
N LYS A 289 -3.85 6.30 -17.29
CA LYS A 289 -3.09 6.09 -16.07
C LYS A 289 -1.69 6.69 -16.17
N LEU A 290 -0.98 6.47 -17.27
CA LEU A 290 0.32 7.07 -17.51
C LEU A 290 0.26 8.61 -17.53
N ALA A 291 -0.77 9.20 -18.12
CA ALA A 291 -0.99 10.65 -18.11
C ALA A 291 -1.26 11.22 -16.70
N SER A 292 -1.65 10.37 -15.74
CA SER A 292 -1.86 10.80 -14.35
C SER A 292 -0.57 10.87 -13.53
N PHE A 293 0.55 10.40 -14.05
CA PHE A 293 1.87 10.55 -13.44
C PHE A 293 2.40 11.93 -13.79
N SER A 294 2.17 12.92 -12.91
CA SER A 294 2.68 14.28 -13.12
C SER A 294 4.19 14.35 -12.89
N TRP A 295 4.91 14.88 -13.89
CA TRP A 295 6.24 15.40 -13.69
C TRP A 295 6.12 16.86 -13.22
N GLU A 296 6.44 17.15 -11.97
CA GLU A 296 6.81 18.51 -11.62
C GLU A 296 8.20 18.75 -12.21
N ASP A 297 8.24 19.57 -13.25
CA ASP A 297 9.48 20.16 -13.77
C ASP A 297 10.08 21.01 -12.63
N SER A 298 11.03 20.45 -11.88
CA SER A 298 11.88 21.24 -10.99
C SER A 298 12.96 21.95 -11.81
N SER A 299 12.54 22.80 -12.74
CA SER A 299 13.35 23.87 -13.30
C SER A 299 13.13 25.11 -12.44
N HIS A 300 13.87 25.22 -11.35
CA HIS A 300 14.13 26.51 -10.73
C HIS A 300 15.58 26.89 -11.01
N GLU A 301 15.70 28.03 -11.70
CA GLU A 301 16.89 28.85 -11.90
C GLU A 301 17.70 29.10 -10.62
#